data_3e15c168c5365fe93b2b99100b9c58f9
#
_entry.id   3e15c168c5365fe93b2b99100b9c58f9
#
_cell.length_a   1.000
_cell.length_b   1.000
_cell.length_c   1.000
_cell.angle_alpha   90.00
_cell.angle_beta   90.00
_cell.angle_gamma   90.00
#
_symmetry.space_group_name_H-M   'P 1'
#
loop_
_entity.id
_entity.type
_entity.pdbx_description
1 polymer ?
#
loop_
_entity_poly.entity_id
_entity_poly.type
_entity_poly.pdbx_seq_one_letter_code
_entity_poly.pdbx_strand_id
1 'polypeptide(L)'
;MATPEPNSNAVPPDANAPRSADLRRMEARLTRLESYLRFQPLTDTDVDAILAATAAAPAPIAAAATAQEKEEGLEMEIGETWMARVGVFALIIGLAFIVTYPFATLPSIVPCLIGYAAVGILLLLARRWRISLPQIAPILFGGALFLLYFATLRLHFFSAKPFIESTALGALLLVIVLGVQFHVANRQRSELTAIFVAMLSLATALICDTPVFTLGLAAGTATVAVYFFQRYQWHRLLHVTLLLTYLTHLLWLFGNPMLGHPFHQVAAPAGNLFYLAVYAALFASVEFFREDEQDGLYSRLARVLANGFGAMLIASLNSYLYYQSDAWWIMGLLSFGFMATALSAWNHHRSMVATALYACLGYMALSAAIFAHFPSPDFFGWLAWQSLLVAATAVWFQSKIIVVANVFIYGGIYLLYLLLAPAAGLVNLSFALVAIAIARILNWQQDRLDLKTELLRNFYLGAAMIIIPYGLYHTVAPGWVSVSWLVTAGAYFLVSAILHNRKYRWMGIITLLATIVYVFIVDLARLELIYRISSTLVLGVVLLVVSISYARTRKRS
;
A
#
# COMPACT_ATOMS: atom_id res chain seq x y z
N MET A 1 -15.23 65.29 -35.85
CA MET A 1 -15.59 63.92 -36.28
C MET A 1 -15.63 63.05 -35.07
N ALA A 2 -16.82 62.66 -34.64
CA ALA A 2 -17.11 61.99 -33.41
C ALA A 2 -16.94 60.47 -33.56
N THR A 3 -16.25 59.86 -32.59
CA THR A 3 -16.21 58.41 -32.39
C THR A 3 -17.44 57.97 -31.60
N PRO A 4 -18.17 56.92 -32.01
CA PRO A 4 -19.30 56.42 -31.22
C PRO A 4 -18.85 55.50 -30.09
N GLU A 5 -19.46 55.69 -28.91
CA GLU A 5 -19.37 54.83 -27.71
C GLU A 5 -19.97 53.44 -27.95
N PRO A 6 -19.43 52.38 -27.36
CA PRO A 6 -20.06 51.07 -27.39
C PRO A 6 -21.15 50.93 -26.35
N ASN A 7 -22.29 50.52 -26.85
CA ASN A 7 -23.55 50.27 -26.16
C ASN A 7 -23.42 49.14 -25.12
N SER A 8 -23.54 49.48 -23.84
CA SER A 8 -23.57 48.55 -22.70
C SER A 8 -24.97 48.03 -22.43
N ASN A 9 -25.44 47.05 -23.17
CA ASN A 9 -26.62 46.27 -22.80
C ASN A 9 -26.42 44.81 -23.20
N ALA A 10 -25.48 44.12 -22.56
CA ALA A 10 -25.43 42.68 -22.57
C ALA A 10 -26.28 42.15 -21.40
N VAL A 11 -27.46 41.63 -21.72
CA VAL A 11 -28.30 40.84 -20.82
C VAL A 11 -27.52 39.63 -20.34
N PRO A 12 -27.44 39.34 -19.01
CA PRO A 12 -26.75 38.16 -18.53
C PRO A 12 -27.47 36.89 -19.00
N PRO A 13 -26.74 35.81 -19.34
CA PRO A 13 -27.34 34.56 -19.82
C PRO A 13 -28.23 33.95 -18.74
N ASP A 14 -29.43 33.59 -19.14
CA ASP A 14 -30.54 33.05 -18.38
C ASP A 14 -30.09 31.84 -17.51
N ALA A 15 -30.05 32.02 -16.19
CA ALA A 15 -29.70 30.98 -15.22
C ALA A 15 -30.71 29.79 -15.20
N ASN A 16 -31.79 29.87 -15.97
CA ASN A 16 -32.84 28.86 -16.08
C ASN A 16 -32.71 27.90 -17.29
N ALA A 17 -31.77 28.12 -18.16
CA ALA A 17 -31.58 27.28 -19.35
C ALA A 17 -31.27 25.77 -19.04
N PRO A 18 -30.48 25.38 -18.02
CA PRO A 18 -30.27 23.98 -17.70
C PRO A 18 -31.51 23.30 -17.10
N ARG A 19 -32.33 24.01 -16.31
CA ARG A 19 -33.58 23.46 -15.75
C ARG A 19 -34.63 23.13 -16.80
N SER A 20 -34.73 23.88 -17.87
CA SER A 20 -35.69 23.64 -18.96
C SER A 20 -35.30 22.40 -19.80
N ALA A 21 -34.00 22.12 -19.98
CA ALA A 21 -33.52 20.94 -20.69
C ALA A 21 -33.76 19.63 -19.92
N ASP A 22 -33.59 19.66 -18.61
CA ASP A 22 -33.81 18.50 -17.74
C ASP A 22 -35.32 18.23 -17.55
N LEU A 23 -36.15 19.24 -17.50
CA LEU A 23 -37.62 19.10 -17.51
C LEU A 23 -38.11 18.46 -18.82
N ARG A 24 -37.64 18.88 -19.99
CA ARG A 24 -37.97 18.27 -21.27
C ARG A 24 -37.52 16.81 -21.37
N ARG A 25 -36.38 16.46 -20.77
CA ARG A 25 -35.91 15.07 -20.69
C ARG A 25 -36.78 14.21 -19.77
N MET A 26 -37.27 14.76 -18.66
CA MET A 26 -38.22 14.09 -17.77
C MET A 26 -39.58 13.89 -18.44
N GLU A 27 -40.11 14.92 -19.09
CA GLU A 27 -41.36 14.82 -19.88
C GLU A 27 -41.25 13.75 -20.96
N ALA A 28 -40.18 13.72 -21.75
CA ALA A 28 -39.98 12.70 -22.78
C ALA A 28 -39.90 11.26 -22.20
N ARG A 29 -39.34 11.11 -21.00
CA ARG A 29 -39.27 9.84 -20.29
C ARG A 29 -40.65 9.42 -19.75
N LEU A 30 -41.41 10.34 -19.19
CA LEU A 30 -42.77 10.11 -18.70
C LEU A 30 -43.70 9.73 -19.84
N THR A 31 -43.70 10.48 -20.95
CA THR A 31 -44.50 10.18 -22.14
C THR A 31 -44.17 8.78 -22.72
N ARG A 32 -42.88 8.40 -22.70
CA ARG A 32 -42.46 7.06 -23.16
C ARG A 32 -42.92 5.96 -22.20
N LEU A 33 -42.94 6.19 -20.88
CA LEU A 33 -43.43 5.27 -19.86
C LEU A 33 -44.95 5.10 -19.96
N GLU A 34 -45.67 6.19 -20.14
CA GLU A 34 -47.14 6.19 -20.32
C GLU A 34 -47.54 5.43 -21.59
N SER A 35 -46.86 5.64 -22.72
CA SER A 35 -47.08 4.90 -23.96
C SER A 35 -46.77 3.43 -23.82
N TYR A 36 -45.73 3.05 -23.08
CA TYR A 36 -45.36 1.64 -22.83
C TYR A 36 -46.34 0.94 -21.91
N LEU A 37 -46.89 1.63 -20.91
CA LEU A 37 -47.89 1.11 -19.95
C LEU A 37 -49.33 1.20 -20.48
N ARG A 38 -49.54 1.75 -21.68
CA ARG A 38 -50.87 1.99 -22.30
C ARG A 38 -51.81 2.83 -21.43
N PHE A 39 -51.26 3.75 -20.62
CA PHE A 39 -52.12 4.74 -19.95
C PHE A 39 -52.54 5.82 -20.93
N GLN A 40 -53.80 6.34 -20.78
CA GLN A 40 -54.21 7.53 -21.50
C GLN A 40 -53.44 8.73 -20.98
N PRO A 41 -52.90 9.60 -21.85
CA PRO A 41 -52.18 10.79 -21.39
C PRO A 41 -53.16 11.67 -20.59
N LEU A 42 -52.72 12.10 -19.41
CA LEU A 42 -53.45 13.02 -18.57
C LEU A 42 -53.65 14.35 -19.32
N THR A 43 -54.89 14.89 -19.29
CA THR A 43 -55.13 16.23 -19.81
C THR A 43 -54.67 17.31 -18.82
N ASP A 44 -54.38 18.52 -19.29
CA ASP A 44 -53.94 19.61 -18.40
C ASP A 44 -54.93 19.88 -17.25
N THR A 45 -56.22 19.64 -17.49
CA THR A 45 -57.29 19.70 -16.46
C THR A 45 -57.17 18.59 -15.41
N ASP A 46 -56.70 17.43 -15.77
CA ASP A 46 -56.48 16.31 -14.83
C ASP A 46 -55.26 16.56 -13.99
N VAL A 47 -54.22 17.13 -14.58
CA VAL A 47 -52.96 17.52 -13.88
C VAL A 47 -53.26 18.61 -12.87
N ASP A 48 -54.03 19.67 -13.23
CA ASP A 48 -54.42 20.76 -12.32
C ASP A 48 -55.33 20.22 -11.21
N ALA A 49 -56.24 19.27 -11.48
CA ALA A 49 -57.05 18.67 -10.45
C ALA A 49 -56.21 17.80 -9.46
N ILE A 50 -55.23 17.08 -9.93
CA ILE A 50 -54.29 16.30 -9.09
C ILE A 50 -53.42 17.24 -8.24
N LEU A 51 -52.91 18.32 -8.81
CA LEU A 51 -52.10 19.33 -8.07
C LEU A 51 -52.96 20.03 -7.03
N ALA A 52 -54.21 20.41 -7.34
CA ALA A 52 -55.14 21.00 -6.39
C ALA A 52 -55.52 20.04 -5.25
N ALA A 53 -55.74 18.75 -5.57
CA ALA A 53 -56.01 17.73 -4.57
C ALA A 53 -54.80 17.46 -3.65
N THR A 54 -53.60 17.53 -4.20
CA THR A 54 -52.34 17.37 -3.43
C THR A 54 -52.04 18.56 -2.55
N ALA A 55 -52.41 19.78 -2.98
CA ALA A 55 -52.29 21.01 -2.17
C ALA A 55 -53.32 21.14 -1.06
N ALA A 56 -54.51 20.48 -1.22
CA ALA A 56 -55.60 20.52 -0.24
C ALA A 56 -55.53 19.41 0.84
N ALA A 57 -54.55 18.52 0.79
CA ALA A 57 -54.37 17.44 1.77
C ALA A 57 -53.77 17.99 3.08
N PRO A 58 -54.42 17.76 4.24
CA PRO A 58 -53.88 18.23 5.52
C PRO A 58 -52.59 17.50 5.91
N ALA A 59 -51.51 18.24 6.03
CA ALA A 59 -50.14 17.80 6.18
C ALA A 59 -49.64 17.28 7.56
N PRO A 60 -50.37 17.01 8.64
CA PRO A 60 -49.73 16.43 9.83
C PRO A 60 -50.09 14.97 10.16
N ILE A 61 -51.08 14.35 9.55
CA ILE A 61 -51.48 12.99 9.94
C ILE A 61 -50.62 11.91 9.26
N ALA A 62 -50.08 12.18 8.06
CA ALA A 62 -49.26 11.23 7.32
C ALA A 62 -47.85 11.02 7.94
N ALA A 63 -47.29 12.02 8.61
CA ALA A 63 -45.97 11.93 9.24
C ALA A 63 -45.97 11.06 10.52
N ALA A 64 -47.06 11.09 11.30
CA ALA A 64 -47.22 10.27 12.50
C ALA A 64 -47.55 8.79 12.13
N ALA A 65 -48.41 8.60 11.13
CA ALA A 65 -48.73 7.24 10.63
C ALA A 65 -47.49 6.56 10.00
N THR A 66 -46.69 7.29 9.21
CA THR A 66 -45.46 6.75 8.62
C THR A 66 -44.34 6.49 9.65
N ALA A 67 -44.32 7.24 10.76
CA ALA A 67 -43.37 6.95 11.85
C ALA A 67 -43.78 5.68 12.62
N GLN A 68 -45.08 5.53 12.90
CA GLN A 68 -45.60 4.35 13.60
C GLN A 68 -45.57 3.10 12.75
N GLU A 69 -45.88 3.15 11.45
CA GLU A 69 -45.68 2.06 10.50
C GLU A 69 -44.19 1.68 10.35
N LYS A 70 -43.30 2.64 10.46
CA LYS A 70 -41.86 2.41 10.40
C LYS A 70 -41.33 1.78 11.71
N GLU A 71 -41.87 2.17 12.86
CA GLU A 71 -41.56 1.53 14.15
C GLU A 71 -42.12 0.11 14.21
N GLU A 72 -43.38 -0.13 13.81
CA GLU A 72 -43.99 -1.47 13.73
C GLU A 72 -43.27 -2.35 12.71
N GLY A 73 -42.85 -1.80 11.58
CA GLY A 73 -42.02 -2.48 10.57
C GLY A 73 -40.63 -2.87 11.10
N LEU A 74 -39.98 -1.98 11.86
CA LEU A 74 -38.70 -2.23 12.51
C LEU A 74 -38.83 -3.28 13.62
N GLU A 75 -39.88 -3.20 14.44
CA GLU A 75 -40.16 -4.15 15.51
C GLU A 75 -40.42 -5.56 14.94
N MET A 76 -41.18 -5.65 13.85
CA MET A 76 -41.47 -6.91 13.13
C MET A 76 -40.21 -7.46 12.47
N GLU A 77 -39.37 -6.61 11.85
CA GLU A 77 -38.10 -7.01 11.26
C GLU A 77 -37.10 -7.52 12.31
N ILE A 78 -37.02 -6.85 13.48
CA ILE A 78 -36.20 -7.28 14.60
C ILE A 78 -36.72 -8.59 15.19
N GLY A 79 -38.01 -8.68 15.44
CA GLY A 79 -38.63 -9.85 16.05
C GLY A 79 -38.58 -11.09 15.14
N GLU A 80 -39.00 -10.97 13.91
CA GLU A 80 -39.11 -12.11 12.98
C GLU A 80 -37.77 -12.49 12.33
N THR A 81 -36.94 -11.51 11.98
CA THR A 81 -35.75 -11.74 11.18
C THR A 81 -34.49 -11.81 12.04
N TRP A 82 -34.26 -10.78 12.86
CA TRP A 82 -33.05 -10.70 13.66
C TRP A 82 -33.00 -11.69 14.80
N MET A 83 -34.10 -11.83 15.57
CA MET A 83 -34.16 -12.79 16.68
C MET A 83 -34.04 -14.24 16.20
N ALA A 84 -34.64 -14.57 15.06
CA ALA A 84 -34.50 -15.90 14.46
C ALA A 84 -33.05 -16.16 14.00
N ARG A 85 -32.37 -15.17 13.40
CA ARG A 85 -30.96 -15.28 13.00
C ARG A 85 -30.06 -15.48 14.21
N VAL A 86 -30.22 -14.66 15.24
CA VAL A 86 -29.44 -14.73 16.48
C VAL A 86 -29.69 -16.05 17.20
N GLY A 87 -30.95 -16.50 17.26
CA GLY A 87 -31.33 -17.78 17.88
C GLY A 87 -30.69 -18.98 17.16
N VAL A 88 -30.75 -19.03 15.83
CA VAL A 88 -30.10 -20.11 15.07
C VAL A 88 -28.58 -20.05 15.23
N PHE A 89 -27.99 -18.86 15.23
CA PHE A 89 -26.55 -18.68 15.44
C PHE A 89 -26.11 -19.16 16.82
N ALA A 90 -26.85 -18.77 17.87
CA ALA A 90 -26.60 -19.25 19.24
C ALA A 90 -26.72 -20.77 19.35
N LEU A 91 -27.72 -21.38 18.69
CA LEU A 91 -27.92 -22.83 18.67
C LEU A 91 -26.73 -23.53 17.97
N ILE A 92 -26.23 -23.01 16.87
CA ILE A 92 -25.09 -23.56 16.14
C ILE A 92 -23.83 -23.49 16.99
N ILE A 93 -23.58 -22.36 17.67
CA ILE A 93 -22.45 -22.20 18.59
C ILE A 93 -22.59 -23.15 19.77
N GLY A 94 -23.79 -23.28 20.35
CA GLY A 94 -24.06 -24.22 21.42
C GLY A 94 -23.79 -25.68 21.04
N LEU A 95 -24.21 -26.06 19.83
CA LEU A 95 -23.92 -27.39 19.27
C LEU A 95 -22.41 -27.58 19.03
N ALA A 96 -21.70 -26.55 18.52
CA ALA A 96 -20.26 -26.60 18.34
C ALA A 96 -19.54 -26.79 19.68
N PHE A 97 -19.98 -26.10 20.75
CA PHE A 97 -19.45 -26.31 22.11
C PHE A 97 -19.71 -27.73 22.61
N ILE A 98 -20.91 -28.27 22.42
CA ILE A 98 -21.21 -29.66 22.82
C ILE A 98 -20.31 -30.63 22.07
N VAL A 99 -20.11 -30.42 20.79
CA VAL A 99 -19.23 -31.26 19.96
C VAL A 99 -17.76 -31.14 20.41
N THR A 100 -17.28 -29.97 20.77
CA THR A 100 -15.86 -29.76 21.14
C THR A 100 -15.57 -29.99 22.62
N TYR A 101 -16.57 -30.05 23.47
CA TYR A 101 -16.38 -30.24 24.92
C TYR A 101 -15.70 -31.59 25.25
N PRO A 102 -14.64 -31.63 26.05
CA PRO A 102 -13.95 -32.86 26.41
C PRO A 102 -14.70 -33.68 27.46
N PHE A 103 -15.69 -34.46 27.03
CA PHE A 103 -16.40 -35.38 27.91
C PHE A 103 -15.46 -36.49 28.40
N ALA A 104 -15.23 -36.56 29.73
CA ALA A 104 -14.33 -37.55 30.33
C ALA A 104 -14.93 -38.95 30.36
N THR A 105 -16.27 -39.07 30.39
CA THR A 105 -17.01 -40.33 30.59
C THR A 105 -17.53 -40.97 29.31
N LEU A 106 -17.58 -40.23 28.20
CA LEU A 106 -18.12 -40.72 26.91
C LEU A 106 -17.01 -41.23 26.00
N PRO A 107 -17.24 -42.30 25.23
CA PRO A 107 -16.35 -42.70 24.15
C PRO A 107 -16.17 -41.54 23.14
N SER A 108 -14.95 -41.33 22.67
CA SER A 108 -14.57 -40.17 21.80
C SER A 108 -15.39 -40.04 20.51
N ILE A 109 -15.94 -41.15 20.03
CA ILE A 109 -16.75 -41.18 18.81
C ILE A 109 -18.16 -40.62 19.03
N VAL A 110 -18.72 -40.69 20.28
CA VAL A 110 -20.11 -40.30 20.54
C VAL A 110 -20.37 -38.83 20.27
N PRO A 111 -19.57 -37.88 20.75
CA PRO A 111 -19.74 -36.46 20.40
C PRO A 111 -19.61 -36.18 18.88
N CYS A 112 -18.74 -36.93 18.21
CA CYS A 112 -18.58 -36.80 16.74
C CYS A 112 -19.86 -37.26 16.01
N LEU A 113 -20.43 -38.41 16.43
CA LEU A 113 -21.69 -38.92 15.85
C LEU A 113 -22.85 -37.94 16.09
N ILE A 114 -22.94 -37.38 17.30
CA ILE A 114 -23.95 -36.35 17.63
C ILE A 114 -23.73 -35.13 16.69
N GLY A 115 -22.50 -34.71 16.50
CA GLY A 115 -22.16 -33.62 15.60
C GLY A 115 -22.58 -33.90 14.16
N TYR A 116 -22.24 -35.06 13.59
CA TYR A 116 -22.65 -35.44 12.23
C TYR A 116 -24.17 -35.64 12.09
N ALA A 117 -24.83 -36.18 13.12
CA ALA A 117 -26.29 -36.27 13.14
C ALA A 117 -26.93 -34.87 13.14
N ALA A 118 -26.42 -33.95 13.96
CA ALA A 118 -26.89 -32.57 13.95
C ALA A 118 -26.66 -31.87 12.61
N VAL A 119 -25.51 -32.08 11.95
CA VAL A 119 -25.24 -31.60 10.59
C VAL A 119 -26.32 -32.14 9.62
N GLY A 120 -26.60 -33.43 9.68
CA GLY A 120 -27.65 -34.04 8.84
C GLY A 120 -29.03 -33.41 9.06
N ILE A 121 -29.42 -33.22 10.31
CA ILE A 121 -30.69 -32.57 10.69
C ILE A 121 -30.72 -31.12 10.18
N LEU A 122 -29.68 -30.34 10.38
CA LEU A 122 -29.62 -28.94 9.92
C LEU A 122 -29.69 -28.83 8.39
N LEU A 123 -29.05 -29.75 7.66
CA LEU A 123 -29.12 -29.78 6.19
C LEU A 123 -30.53 -30.17 5.71
N LEU A 124 -31.18 -31.13 6.37
CA LEU A 124 -32.56 -31.50 6.07
C LEU A 124 -33.53 -30.35 6.35
N LEU A 125 -33.39 -29.67 7.49
CA LEU A 125 -34.20 -28.50 7.83
C LEU A 125 -33.95 -27.34 6.84
N ALA A 126 -32.71 -27.05 6.50
CA ALA A 126 -32.36 -26.03 5.51
C ALA A 126 -33.00 -26.33 4.14
N ARG A 127 -32.99 -27.60 3.72
CA ARG A 127 -33.64 -28.03 2.49
C ARG A 127 -35.16 -27.95 2.56
N ARG A 128 -35.74 -28.38 3.68
CA ARG A 128 -37.22 -28.40 3.89
C ARG A 128 -37.79 -26.98 3.98
N TRP A 129 -37.08 -26.07 4.61
CA TRP A 129 -37.54 -24.70 4.85
C TRP A 129 -37.07 -23.70 3.78
N ARG A 130 -36.43 -24.17 2.73
CA ARG A 130 -35.95 -23.31 1.64
C ARG A 130 -37.02 -22.40 1.03
N ILE A 131 -38.27 -22.89 0.96
CA ILE A 131 -39.41 -22.16 0.38
C ILE A 131 -40.21 -21.45 1.46
N SER A 132 -40.46 -22.10 2.61
CA SER A 132 -41.30 -21.56 3.68
C SER A 132 -40.61 -20.51 4.54
N LEU A 133 -39.29 -20.61 4.73
CA LEU A 133 -38.50 -19.71 5.56
C LEU A 133 -37.18 -19.32 4.84
N PRO A 134 -37.27 -18.54 3.75
CA PRO A 134 -36.12 -18.25 2.87
C PRO A 134 -35.00 -17.47 3.58
N GLN A 135 -35.31 -16.79 4.69
CA GLN A 135 -34.32 -16.04 5.47
C GLN A 135 -33.55 -16.93 6.44
N ILE A 136 -34.15 -18.01 6.96
CA ILE A 136 -33.55 -18.90 7.97
C ILE A 136 -32.78 -20.05 7.28
N ALA A 137 -33.28 -20.57 6.18
CA ALA A 137 -32.68 -21.71 5.50
C ALA A 137 -31.19 -21.52 5.11
N PRO A 138 -30.73 -20.37 4.62
CA PRO A 138 -29.31 -20.15 4.35
C PRO A 138 -28.45 -20.16 5.62
N ILE A 139 -28.99 -19.69 6.77
CA ILE A 139 -28.28 -19.66 8.04
C ILE A 139 -28.13 -21.07 8.60
N LEU A 140 -29.19 -21.89 8.53
CA LEU A 140 -29.13 -23.31 8.90
C LEU A 140 -28.12 -24.07 8.03
N PHE A 141 -28.11 -23.78 6.74
CA PHE A 141 -27.15 -24.38 5.82
C PHE A 141 -25.71 -23.99 6.15
N GLY A 142 -25.43 -22.68 6.35
CA GLY A 142 -24.12 -22.20 6.78
C GLY A 142 -23.69 -22.78 8.12
N GLY A 143 -24.62 -22.87 9.08
CA GLY A 143 -24.41 -23.50 10.37
C GLY A 143 -24.11 -24.99 10.30
N ALA A 144 -24.77 -25.71 9.38
CA ALA A 144 -24.45 -27.12 9.13
C ALA A 144 -23.02 -27.30 8.60
N LEU A 145 -22.55 -26.42 7.71
CA LEU A 145 -21.17 -26.43 7.22
C LEU A 145 -20.18 -26.12 8.35
N PHE A 146 -20.50 -25.13 9.17
CA PHE A 146 -19.68 -24.78 10.34
C PHE A 146 -19.59 -25.96 11.32
N LEU A 147 -20.71 -26.59 11.66
CA LEU A 147 -20.75 -27.74 12.56
C LEU A 147 -20.05 -28.97 11.97
N LEU A 148 -20.12 -29.16 10.64
CA LEU A 148 -19.40 -30.22 9.93
C LEU A 148 -17.89 -30.09 10.13
N TYR A 149 -17.38 -28.86 10.06
CA TYR A 149 -15.97 -28.59 10.35
C TYR A 149 -15.59 -28.98 11.80
N PHE A 150 -16.37 -28.55 12.79
CA PHE A 150 -16.09 -28.85 14.20
C PHE A 150 -16.25 -30.34 14.54
N ALA A 151 -17.23 -31.02 13.94
CA ALA A 151 -17.39 -32.47 14.10
C ALA A 151 -16.19 -33.24 13.54
N THR A 152 -15.64 -32.78 12.41
CA THR A 152 -14.45 -33.37 11.80
C THR A 152 -13.19 -33.03 12.59
N LEU A 153 -13.08 -31.77 13.07
CA LEU A 153 -11.98 -31.32 13.92
C LEU A 153 -11.85 -32.19 15.19
N ARG A 154 -12.98 -32.55 15.78
CA ARG A 154 -13.06 -33.40 16.99
C ARG A 154 -12.52 -34.82 16.77
N LEU A 155 -12.50 -35.35 15.58
CA LEU A 155 -12.02 -36.73 15.34
C LEU A 155 -10.57 -36.93 15.80
N HIS A 156 -9.76 -35.88 15.69
CA HIS A 156 -8.34 -35.92 16.12
C HIS A 156 -8.02 -34.89 17.19
N PHE A 157 -8.45 -33.63 17.02
CA PHE A 157 -8.12 -32.50 17.90
C PHE A 157 -9.16 -32.37 19.03
N PHE A 158 -8.77 -31.75 20.14
CA PHE A 158 -9.64 -31.47 21.30
C PHE A 158 -10.26 -32.71 21.97
N SER A 159 -9.68 -33.89 21.81
CA SER A 159 -10.09 -35.10 22.48
C SER A 159 -8.95 -35.66 23.35
N ALA A 160 -9.22 -36.04 24.58
CA ALA A 160 -8.23 -36.69 25.46
C ALA A 160 -7.75 -38.05 24.88
N LYS A 161 -8.64 -38.74 24.16
CA LYS A 161 -8.35 -39.95 23.37
C LYS A 161 -8.91 -39.74 21.97
N PRO A 162 -8.10 -39.34 20.98
CA PRO A 162 -8.60 -39.10 19.64
C PRO A 162 -9.11 -40.39 19.00
N PHE A 163 -10.21 -40.32 18.23
CA PHE A 163 -10.69 -41.45 17.46
C PHE A 163 -9.74 -41.80 16.31
N ILE A 164 -9.15 -40.78 15.72
CA ILE A 164 -8.10 -40.91 14.71
C ILE A 164 -6.77 -40.54 15.36
N GLU A 165 -5.87 -41.49 15.54
CA GLU A 165 -4.59 -41.24 16.19
C GLU A 165 -3.62 -40.44 15.31
N SER A 166 -3.72 -40.60 13.98
CA SER A 166 -2.83 -39.95 13.03
C SER A 166 -3.20 -38.48 12.80
N THR A 167 -2.33 -37.56 13.19
CA THR A 167 -2.48 -36.11 12.94
C THR A 167 -2.58 -35.81 11.44
N ALA A 168 -1.80 -36.53 10.61
CA ALA A 168 -1.83 -36.34 9.16
C ALA A 168 -3.20 -36.72 8.55
N LEU A 169 -3.83 -37.80 9.05
CA LEU A 169 -5.14 -38.21 8.60
C LEU A 169 -6.22 -37.21 9.05
N GLY A 170 -6.15 -36.73 10.29
CA GLY A 170 -7.02 -35.69 10.83
C GLY A 170 -6.94 -34.38 10.02
N ALA A 171 -5.73 -33.96 9.73
CA ALA A 171 -5.48 -32.78 8.90
C ALA A 171 -6.00 -32.96 7.46
N LEU A 172 -5.79 -34.14 6.85
CA LEU A 172 -6.29 -34.45 5.51
C LEU A 172 -7.82 -34.38 5.44
N LEU A 173 -8.52 -34.92 6.44
CA LEU A 173 -9.98 -34.88 6.51
C LEU A 173 -10.48 -33.43 6.62
N LEU A 174 -9.83 -32.59 7.41
CA LEU A 174 -10.15 -31.16 7.50
C LEU A 174 -9.95 -30.46 6.17
N VAL A 175 -8.86 -30.72 5.46
CA VAL A 175 -8.61 -30.16 4.11
C VAL A 175 -9.70 -30.57 3.14
N ILE A 176 -10.16 -31.83 3.18
CA ILE A 176 -11.26 -32.32 2.33
C ILE A 176 -12.56 -31.56 2.66
N VAL A 177 -12.89 -31.42 3.95
CA VAL A 177 -14.09 -30.67 4.39
C VAL A 177 -14.00 -29.21 3.95
N LEU A 178 -12.85 -28.54 4.12
CA LEU A 178 -12.63 -27.16 3.67
C LEU A 178 -12.76 -27.05 2.14
N GLY A 179 -12.21 -28.00 1.39
CA GLY A 179 -12.34 -28.08 -0.07
C GLY A 179 -13.79 -28.19 -0.51
N VAL A 180 -14.59 -29.07 0.14
CA VAL A 180 -16.03 -29.19 -0.10
C VAL A 180 -16.75 -27.86 0.22
N GLN A 181 -16.40 -27.21 1.32
CA GLN A 181 -17.00 -25.93 1.72
C GLN A 181 -16.65 -24.80 0.74
N PHE A 182 -15.41 -24.71 0.26
CA PHE A 182 -15.03 -23.79 -0.82
C PHE A 182 -15.78 -24.10 -2.12
N HIS A 183 -15.96 -25.37 -2.45
CA HIS A 183 -16.78 -25.77 -3.61
C HIS A 183 -18.24 -25.33 -3.47
N VAL A 184 -18.82 -25.45 -2.27
CA VAL A 184 -20.18 -24.98 -1.96
C VAL A 184 -20.26 -23.45 -2.08
N ALA A 185 -19.30 -22.72 -1.51
CA ALA A 185 -19.22 -21.26 -1.62
C ALA A 185 -19.16 -20.82 -3.09
N ASN A 186 -18.38 -21.52 -3.91
CA ASN A 186 -18.29 -21.31 -5.34
C ASN A 186 -19.63 -21.53 -6.06
N ARG A 187 -20.32 -22.64 -5.76
CA ARG A 187 -21.63 -22.96 -6.35
C ARG A 187 -22.73 -21.97 -5.95
N GLN A 188 -22.72 -21.54 -4.70
CA GLN A 188 -23.70 -20.57 -4.18
C GLN A 188 -23.35 -19.12 -4.56
N ARG A 189 -22.16 -18.89 -5.11
CA ARG A 189 -21.61 -17.54 -5.39
C ARG A 189 -21.67 -16.63 -4.16
N SER A 190 -21.37 -17.17 -2.98
CA SER A 190 -21.44 -16.47 -1.70
C SER A 190 -20.05 -16.07 -1.22
N GLU A 191 -19.72 -14.78 -1.32
CA GLU A 191 -18.46 -14.24 -0.81
C GLU A 191 -18.34 -14.43 0.71
N LEU A 192 -19.42 -14.21 1.46
CA LEU A 192 -19.42 -14.38 2.92
C LEU A 192 -19.10 -15.83 3.33
N THR A 193 -19.69 -16.83 2.65
CA THR A 193 -19.36 -18.23 2.91
C THR A 193 -17.88 -18.51 2.63
N ALA A 194 -17.35 -17.98 1.53
CA ALA A 194 -15.93 -18.15 1.21
C ALA A 194 -15.00 -17.50 2.25
N ILE A 195 -15.36 -16.32 2.80
CA ILE A 195 -14.63 -15.66 3.89
C ILE A 195 -14.59 -16.54 5.13
N PHE A 196 -15.75 -17.08 5.56
CA PHE A 196 -15.82 -17.99 6.70
C PHE A 196 -14.95 -19.24 6.50
N VAL A 197 -14.99 -19.85 5.31
CA VAL A 197 -14.17 -21.01 5.00
C VAL A 197 -12.67 -20.67 5.00
N ALA A 198 -12.29 -19.51 4.48
CA ALA A 198 -10.90 -19.04 4.54
C ALA A 198 -10.43 -18.85 5.99
N MET A 199 -11.27 -18.27 6.86
CA MET A 199 -10.95 -18.15 8.30
C MET A 199 -10.78 -19.51 8.96
N LEU A 200 -11.67 -20.48 8.70
CA LEU A 200 -11.55 -21.84 9.22
C LEU A 200 -10.31 -22.55 8.66
N SER A 201 -9.96 -22.33 7.41
CA SER A 201 -8.76 -22.89 6.79
C SER A 201 -7.48 -22.40 7.47
N LEU A 202 -7.38 -21.09 7.73
CA LEU A 202 -6.22 -20.51 8.41
C LEU A 202 -6.18 -20.88 9.91
N ALA A 203 -7.34 -21.02 10.56
CA ALA A 203 -7.41 -21.58 11.90
C ALA A 203 -6.93 -23.04 11.93
N THR A 204 -7.32 -23.87 10.95
CA THR A 204 -6.82 -25.25 10.79
C THR A 204 -5.32 -25.29 10.62
N ALA A 205 -4.77 -24.36 9.84
CA ALA A 205 -3.33 -24.22 9.63
C ALA A 205 -2.59 -24.04 10.96
N LEU A 206 -3.10 -23.18 11.86
CA LEU A 206 -2.53 -22.96 13.18
C LEU A 206 -2.74 -24.15 14.13
N ILE A 207 -3.91 -24.80 14.10
CA ILE A 207 -4.24 -25.94 14.98
C ILE A 207 -3.36 -27.16 14.70
N CYS A 208 -3.03 -27.42 13.42
CA CYS A 208 -2.20 -28.57 13.06
C CYS A 208 -0.72 -28.40 13.40
N ASP A 209 -0.26 -27.16 13.57
CA ASP A 209 1.05 -26.75 14.09
C ASP A 209 2.26 -27.52 13.52
N THR A 210 2.25 -27.75 12.21
CA THR A 210 3.39 -28.35 11.50
C THR A 210 3.86 -27.42 10.37
N PRO A 211 5.18 -27.21 10.21
CA PRO A 211 5.72 -26.18 9.30
C PRO A 211 5.14 -26.22 7.88
N VAL A 212 5.26 -27.39 7.25
CA VAL A 212 4.85 -27.57 5.86
C VAL A 212 3.32 -27.48 5.71
N PHE A 213 2.58 -28.05 6.65
CA PHE A 213 1.12 -28.03 6.57
C PHE A 213 0.57 -26.64 6.84
N THR A 214 1.03 -25.97 7.90
CA THR A 214 0.57 -24.61 8.29
C THR A 214 0.78 -23.61 7.18
N LEU A 215 2.02 -23.50 6.70
CA LEU A 215 2.36 -22.55 5.65
C LEU A 215 1.82 -22.99 4.28
N GLY A 216 1.76 -24.29 4.01
CA GLY A 216 1.18 -24.84 2.79
C GLY A 216 -0.32 -24.60 2.70
N LEU A 217 -1.06 -24.81 3.80
CA LEU A 217 -2.51 -24.53 3.83
C LEU A 217 -2.79 -23.01 3.72
N ALA A 218 -1.95 -22.17 4.33
CA ALA A 218 -2.04 -20.73 4.15
C ALA A 218 -1.84 -20.31 2.68
N ALA A 219 -0.83 -20.87 2.00
CA ALA A 219 -0.60 -20.65 0.58
C ALA A 219 -1.76 -21.20 -0.29
N GLY A 220 -2.31 -22.36 0.05
CA GLY A 220 -3.48 -22.93 -0.62
C GLY A 220 -4.72 -22.06 -0.47
N THR A 221 -4.95 -21.51 0.72
CA THR A 221 -6.07 -20.58 0.99
C THR A 221 -5.89 -19.27 0.22
N ALA A 222 -4.68 -18.73 0.17
CA ALA A 222 -4.35 -17.56 -0.65
C ALA A 222 -4.61 -17.81 -2.14
N THR A 223 -4.24 -19.00 -2.65
CA THR A 223 -4.49 -19.40 -4.05
C THR A 223 -6.00 -19.42 -4.36
N VAL A 224 -6.81 -19.99 -3.47
CA VAL A 224 -8.28 -20.02 -3.63
C VAL A 224 -8.86 -18.61 -3.59
N ALA A 225 -8.38 -17.75 -2.69
CA ALA A 225 -8.85 -16.37 -2.62
C ALA A 225 -8.52 -15.57 -3.89
N VAL A 226 -7.30 -15.71 -4.42
CA VAL A 226 -6.87 -15.09 -5.68
C VAL A 226 -7.71 -15.62 -6.85
N TYR A 227 -7.96 -16.94 -6.91
CA TYR A 227 -8.84 -17.53 -7.92
C TYR A 227 -10.27 -16.97 -7.88
N PHE A 228 -10.87 -16.86 -6.69
CA PHE A 228 -12.22 -16.29 -6.55
C PHE A 228 -12.23 -14.80 -6.86
N PHE A 229 -11.18 -14.08 -6.51
CA PHE A 229 -11.05 -12.69 -6.92
C PHE A 229 -11.02 -12.55 -8.44
N GLN A 230 -10.19 -13.32 -9.12
CA GLN A 230 -10.10 -13.29 -10.59
C GLN A 230 -11.42 -13.67 -11.27
N ARG A 231 -12.18 -14.60 -10.67
CA ARG A 231 -13.41 -15.13 -11.24
C ARG A 231 -14.66 -14.30 -10.94
N TYR A 232 -14.75 -13.73 -9.72
CA TYR A 232 -15.98 -13.12 -9.20
C TYR A 232 -15.79 -11.71 -8.66
N GLN A 233 -14.57 -11.18 -8.64
CA GLN A 233 -14.21 -9.88 -8.07
C GLN A 233 -14.58 -9.76 -6.56
N TRP A 234 -14.36 -10.84 -5.80
CA TRP A 234 -14.62 -10.84 -4.35
C TRP A 234 -13.52 -10.12 -3.59
N HIS A 235 -13.63 -8.80 -3.51
CA HIS A 235 -12.63 -7.91 -2.88
C HIS A 235 -12.48 -8.16 -1.39
N ARG A 236 -13.59 -8.37 -0.67
CA ARG A 236 -13.58 -8.60 0.79
C ARG A 236 -12.87 -9.90 1.13
N LEU A 237 -13.17 -10.98 0.41
CA LEU A 237 -12.49 -12.26 0.58
C LEU A 237 -10.97 -12.10 0.42
N LEU A 238 -10.54 -11.42 -0.65
CA LEU A 238 -9.12 -11.23 -0.92
C LEU A 238 -8.41 -10.45 0.19
N HIS A 239 -8.99 -9.32 0.65
CA HIS A 239 -8.38 -8.51 1.71
C HIS A 239 -8.31 -9.26 3.05
N VAL A 240 -9.41 -9.93 3.44
CA VAL A 240 -9.43 -10.71 4.69
C VAL A 240 -8.42 -11.85 4.63
N THR A 241 -8.39 -12.60 3.52
CA THR A 241 -7.45 -13.72 3.37
C THR A 241 -6.00 -13.22 3.36
N LEU A 242 -5.70 -12.12 2.67
CA LEU A 242 -4.38 -11.51 2.65
C LEU A 242 -3.89 -11.18 4.07
N LEU A 243 -4.68 -10.42 4.82
CA LEU A 243 -4.32 -10.03 6.19
C LEU A 243 -4.15 -11.24 7.10
N LEU A 244 -5.09 -12.19 7.04
CA LEU A 244 -5.05 -13.39 7.87
C LEU A 244 -3.91 -14.34 7.48
N THR A 245 -3.51 -14.42 6.21
CA THR A 245 -2.37 -15.23 5.78
C THR A 245 -1.07 -14.73 6.41
N TYR A 246 -0.82 -13.41 6.36
CA TYR A 246 0.36 -12.84 7.00
C TYR A 246 0.29 -12.92 8.52
N LEU A 247 -0.89 -12.74 9.12
CA LEU A 247 -1.08 -12.91 10.55
C LEU A 247 -0.82 -14.37 10.98
N THR A 248 -1.33 -15.34 10.23
CA THR A 248 -1.10 -16.78 10.49
C THR A 248 0.38 -17.11 10.44
N HIS A 249 1.10 -16.60 9.44
CA HIS A 249 2.55 -16.80 9.35
C HIS A 249 3.29 -16.15 10.52
N LEU A 250 2.89 -14.93 10.89
CA LEU A 250 3.50 -14.20 12.01
C LEU A 250 3.29 -14.93 13.35
N LEU A 251 2.06 -15.35 13.61
CA LEU A 251 1.74 -16.13 14.81
C LEU A 251 2.53 -17.45 14.86
N TRP A 252 2.62 -18.13 13.72
CA TRP A 252 3.38 -19.37 13.63
C TRP A 252 4.89 -19.13 13.80
N LEU A 253 5.44 -18.04 13.25
CA LEU A 253 6.85 -17.65 13.39
C LEU A 253 7.26 -17.45 14.85
N PHE A 254 6.35 -16.96 15.70
CA PHE A 254 6.57 -16.78 17.14
C PHE A 254 6.19 -17.99 18.01
N GLY A 255 6.00 -19.17 17.43
CA GLY A 255 5.73 -20.39 18.18
C GLY A 255 4.26 -20.64 18.48
N ASN A 256 3.36 -20.04 17.72
CA ASN A 256 1.93 -20.27 17.76
C ASN A 256 1.28 -20.08 19.16
N PRO A 257 1.32 -18.85 19.71
CA PRO A 257 0.79 -18.56 21.04
C PRO A 257 -0.73 -18.79 21.17
N MET A 258 -1.45 -18.93 20.03
CA MET A 258 -2.88 -19.24 20.00
C MET A 258 -3.20 -20.61 20.61
N LEU A 259 -2.25 -21.54 20.59
CA LEU A 259 -2.37 -22.85 21.25
C LEU A 259 -1.89 -22.86 22.72
N GLY A 260 -1.57 -21.69 23.27
CA GLY A 260 -1.06 -21.57 24.63
C GLY A 260 0.42 -21.90 24.78
N HIS A 261 1.14 -22.05 23.67
CA HIS A 261 2.60 -22.19 23.70
C HIS A 261 3.25 -20.85 24.05
N PRO A 262 4.34 -20.84 24.85
CA PRO A 262 5.09 -19.61 25.10
C PRO A 262 5.72 -19.13 23.78
N PHE A 263 5.95 -17.82 23.69
CA PHE A 263 6.68 -17.26 22.56
C PHE A 263 8.08 -17.88 22.48
N HIS A 264 8.32 -18.67 21.45
CA HIS A 264 9.63 -19.25 21.14
C HIS A 264 9.82 -19.32 19.63
N GLN A 265 11.07 -19.34 19.22
CA GLN A 265 11.40 -19.39 17.80
C GLN A 265 11.11 -20.79 17.22
N VAL A 266 10.40 -20.81 16.12
CA VAL A 266 10.05 -22.03 15.42
C VAL A 266 11.17 -22.42 14.45
N ALA A 267 11.48 -23.71 14.39
CA ALA A 267 12.44 -24.27 13.44
C ALA A 267 12.00 -24.09 11.95
N ALA A 268 12.86 -24.45 11.01
CA ALA A 268 12.63 -24.39 9.56
C ALA A 268 12.54 -22.99 8.92
N PRO A 269 13.54 -22.12 9.12
CA PRO A 269 13.56 -20.77 8.57
C PRO A 269 13.55 -20.71 7.03
N ALA A 270 14.11 -21.68 6.33
CA ALA A 270 14.08 -21.77 4.86
C ALA A 270 12.64 -21.96 4.34
N GLY A 271 11.85 -22.77 5.01
CA GLY A 271 10.43 -22.96 4.69
C GLY A 271 9.64 -21.67 4.84
N ASN A 272 9.93 -20.86 5.87
CA ASN A 272 9.32 -19.55 6.07
C ASN A 272 9.53 -18.64 4.84
N LEU A 273 10.75 -18.52 4.35
CA LEU A 273 11.08 -17.67 3.21
C LEU A 273 10.45 -18.19 1.91
N PHE A 274 10.45 -19.51 1.70
CA PHE A 274 9.83 -20.11 0.52
C PHE A 274 8.33 -19.81 0.45
N TYR A 275 7.58 -20.12 1.51
CA TYR A 275 6.13 -19.88 1.53
C TYR A 275 5.80 -18.40 1.54
N LEU A 276 6.62 -17.56 2.19
CA LEU A 276 6.49 -16.10 2.12
C LEU A 276 6.56 -15.60 0.67
N ALA A 277 7.55 -16.08 -0.09
CA ALA A 277 7.68 -15.73 -1.50
C ALA A 277 6.48 -16.21 -2.32
N VAL A 278 5.96 -17.41 -2.05
CA VAL A 278 4.81 -17.99 -2.77
C VAL A 278 3.57 -17.10 -2.61
N TYR A 279 3.12 -16.82 -1.38
CA TYR A 279 1.88 -16.04 -1.25
C TYR A 279 2.08 -14.53 -1.47
N ALA A 280 3.28 -13.98 -1.26
CA ALA A 280 3.56 -12.62 -1.69
C ALA A 280 3.44 -12.47 -3.23
N ALA A 281 3.95 -13.45 -3.99
CA ALA A 281 3.80 -13.49 -5.45
C ALA A 281 2.33 -13.74 -5.87
N LEU A 282 1.59 -14.62 -5.17
CA LEU A 282 0.18 -14.88 -5.43
C LEU A 282 -0.66 -13.60 -5.26
N PHE A 283 -0.50 -12.89 -4.16
CA PHE A 283 -1.23 -11.64 -3.94
C PHE A 283 -0.78 -10.52 -4.88
N ALA A 284 0.50 -10.46 -5.25
CA ALA A 284 0.99 -9.53 -6.25
C ALA A 284 0.43 -9.82 -7.65
N SER A 285 0.20 -11.09 -7.99
CA SER A 285 -0.33 -11.50 -9.28
C SER A 285 -1.71 -10.91 -9.61
N VAL A 286 -2.47 -10.53 -8.58
CA VAL A 286 -3.77 -9.88 -8.73
C VAL A 286 -3.68 -8.60 -9.56
N GLU A 287 -2.58 -7.87 -9.44
CA GLU A 287 -2.37 -6.60 -10.16
C GLU A 287 -2.06 -6.80 -11.65
N PHE A 288 -1.82 -8.04 -12.11
CA PHE A 288 -1.48 -8.35 -13.51
C PHE A 288 -2.67 -8.76 -14.36
N PHE A 289 -3.77 -9.23 -13.76
CA PHE A 289 -4.79 -9.94 -14.53
C PHE A 289 -5.95 -9.09 -15.04
N ARG A 290 -6.23 -7.92 -14.47
CA ARG A 290 -7.31 -7.04 -14.97
C ARG A 290 -7.28 -5.66 -14.32
N GLU A 291 -7.42 -4.60 -15.15
CA GLU A 291 -7.92 -3.32 -14.65
C GLU A 291 -9.44 -3.45 -14.47
N ASP A 292 -9.89 -3.50 -13.23
CA ASP A 292 -11.29 -3.31 -12.93
C ASP A 292 -11.52 -1.81 -12.68
N GLU A 293 -12.32 -1.17 -13.52
CA GLU A 293 -12.72 0.23 -13.33
C GLU A 293 -13.50 0.44 -12.02
N GLN A 294 -14.05 -0.65 -11.45
CA GLN A 294 -14.76 -0.64 -10.16
C GLN A 294 -13.82 -0.80 -8.95
N ASP A 295 -12.56 -1.18 -9.16
CA ASP A 295 -11.59 -1.33 -8.06
C ASP A 295 -11.14 0.06 -7.59
N GLY A 296 -11.75 0.54 -6.52
CA GLY A 296 -11.46 1.85 -5.96
C GLY A 296 -9.99 2.00 -5.60
N LEU A 297 -9.43 3.21 -5.79
CA LEU A 297 -8.04 3.53 -5.45
C LEU A 297 -7.64 3.05 -4.05
N TYR A 298 -8.50 3.24 -3.04
CA TYR A 298 -8.22 2.83 -1.65
C TYR A 298 -8.11 1.32 -1.48
N SER A 299 -8.94 0.54 -2.19
CA SER A 299 -8.89 -0.93 -2.17
C SER A 299 -7.57 -1.45 -2.73
N ARG A 300 -7.13 -0.89 -3.85
CA ARG A 300 -5.85 -1.21 -4.48
C ARG A 300 -4.65 -0.81 -3.61
N LEU A 301 -4.67 0.41 -3.04
CA LEU A 301 -3.66 0.87 -2.09
C LEU A 301 -3.54 -0.08 -0.89
N ALA A 302 -4.67 -0.41 -0.25
CA ALA A 302 -4.70 -1.29 0.91
C ALA A 302 -4.12 -2.68 0.58
N ARG A 303 -4.46 -3.25 -0.57
CA ARG A 303 -4.00 -4.56 -1.02
C ARG A 303 -2.48 -4.58 -1.27
N VAL A 304 -1.97 -3.62 -2.06
CA VAL A 304 -0.54 -3.53 -2.38
C VAL A 304 0.29 -3.26 -1.14
N LEU A 305 -0.15 -2.34 -0.29
CA LEU A 305 0.56 -2.00 0.95
C LEU A 305 0.52 -3.17 1.95
N ALA A 306 -0.63 -3.82 2.15
CA ALA A 306 -0.73 -4.95 3.06
C ALA A 306 0.14 -6.13 2.59
N ASN A 307 0.17 -6.44 1.29
CA ASN A 307 1.04 -7.46 0.72
C ASN A 307 2.52 -7.10 0.90
N GLY A 308 2.91 -5.88 0.53
CA GLY A 308 4.30 -5.44 0.58
C GLY A 308 4.85 -5.33 1.99
N PHE A 309 4.12 -4.66 2.89
CA PHE A 309 4.53 -4.53 4.29
C PHE A 309 4.49 -5.86 5.04
N GLY A 310 3.48 -6.72 4.77
CA GLY A 310 3.41 -8.05 5.36
C GLY A 310 4.63 -8.90 4.97
N ALA A 311 4.96 -8.93 3.68
CA ALA A 311 6.13 -9.65 3.18
C ALA A 311 7.44 -9.07 3.77
N MET A 312 7.57 -7.75 3.79
CA MET A 312 8.78 -7.10 4.31
C MET A 312 8.96 -7.30 5.81
N LEU A 313 7.87 -7.24 6.58
CA LEU A 313 7.90 -7.48 8.04
C LEU A 313 8.38 -8.90 8.35
N ILE A 314 7.77 -9.91 7.75
CA ILE A 314 8.13 -11.32 8.00
C ILE A 314 9.53 -11.63 7.48
N ALA A 315 9.92 -11.11 6.30
CA ALA A 315 11.27 -11.28 5.79
C ALA A 315 12.32 -10.65 6.72
N SER A 316 12.05 -9.44 7.23
CA SER A 316 12.94 -8.74 8.17
C SER A 316 13.07 -9.50 9.50
N LEU A 317 11.94 -9.97 10.06
CA LEU A 317 11.95 -10.77 11.29
C LEU A 317 12.70 -12.09 11.09
N ASN A 318 12.45 -12.79 9.99
CA ASN A 318 13.13 -14.04 9.68
C ASN A 318 14.64 -13.84 9.48
N SER A 319 15.03 -12.75 8.81
CA SER A 319 16.44 -12.39 8.65
C SER A 319 17.10 -12.07 9.99
N TYR A 320 16.43 -11.29 10.84
CA TYR A 320 16.94 -10.95 12.17
C TYR A 320 17.09 -12.17 13.09
N LEU A 321 16.13 -13.11 13.04
CA LEU A 321 16.12 -14.27 13.92
C LEU A 321 17.09 -15.38 13.46
N TYR A 322 17.19 -15.63 12.16
CA TYR A 322 17.85 -16.82 11.65
C TYR A 322 18.98 -16.57 10.63
N TYR A 323 19.00 -15.43 9.96
CA TYR A 323 19.88 -15.13 8.82
C TYR A 323 20.54 -13.77 8.92
N GLN A 324 21.12 -13.43 10.08
CA GLN A 324 21.73 -12.10 10.28
C GLN A 324 22.85 -11.81 9.28
N SER A 325 23.69 -12.82 8.96
CA SER A 325 24.78 -12.70 7.98
C SER A 325 24.28 -12.55 6.54
N ASP A 326 23.13 -13.14 6.23
CA ASP A 326 22.56 -13.23 4.88
C ASP A 326 21.37 -12.29 4.68
N ALA A 327 21.05 -11.44 5.68
CA ALA A 327 19.93 -10.52 5.67
C ALA A 327 19.91 -9.64 4.41
N TRP A 328 21.07 -9.20 3.96
CA TRP A 328 21.21 -8.37 2.78
C TRP A 328 20.77 -9.09 1.49
N TRP A 329 21.06 -10.40 1.35
CA TRP A 329 20.59 -11.19 0.22
C TRP A 329 19.07 -11.37 0.23
N ILE A 330 18.49 -11.66 1.39
CA ILE A 330 17.04 -11.85 1.55
C ILE A 330 16.32 -10.55 1.19
N MET A 331 16.80 -9.42 1.72
CA MET A 331 16.23 -8.10 1.40
C MET A 331 16.48 -7.71 -0.06
N GLY A 332 17.63 -8.06 -0.62
CA GLY A 332 17.97 -7.87 -2.03
C GLY A 332 17.04 -8.64 -2.97
N LEU A 333 16.77 -9.92 -2.68
CA LEU A 333 15.81 -10.72 -3.43
C LEU A 333 14.38 -10.19 -3.33
N LEU A 334 13.98 -9.76 -2.13
CA LEU A 334 12.68 -9.13 -1.93
C LEU A 334 12.55 -7.82 -2.72
N SER A 335 13.60 -7.00 -2.72
CA SER A 335 13.68 -5.78 -3.54
C SER A 335 13.53 -6.10 -5.03
N PHE A 336 14.27 -7.10 -5.51
CA PHE A 336 14.17 -7.54 -6.89
C PHE A 336 12.75 -8.02 -7.24
N GLY A 337 12.11 -8.80 -6.36
CA GLY A 337 10.73 -9.25 -6.54
C GLY A 337 9.73 -8.09 -6.65
N PHE A 338 9.82 -7.12 -5.76
CA PHE A 338 8.96 -5.93 -5.82
C PHE A 338 9.24 -5.08 -7.06
N MET A 339 10.50 -4.93 -7.46
CA MET A 339 10.84 -4.17 -8.66
C MET A 339 10.37 -4.89 -9.94
N ALA A 340 10.50 -6.22 -10.00
CA ALA A 340 9.96 -7.03 -11.09
C ALA A 340 8.42 -6.89 -11.17
N THR A 341 7.75 -6.87 -10.02
CA THR A 341 6.29 -6.63 -9.94
C THR A 341 5.94 -5.23 -10.44
N ALA A 342 6.68 -4.20 -10.04
CA ALA A 342 6.48 -2.83 -10.51
C ALA A 342 6.65 -2.73 -12.04
N LEU A 343 7.71 -3.32 -12.58
CA LEU A 343 7.98 -3.33 -14.02
C LEU A 343 6.90 -4.09 -14.79
N SER A 344 6.43 -5.21 -14.25
CA SER A 344 5.35 -5.99 -14.85
C SER A 344 4.02 -5.23 -14.85
N ALA A 345 3.67 -4.56 -13.75
CA ALA A 345 2.49 -3.69 -13.68
C ALA A 345 2.57 -2.52 -14.68
N TRP A 346 3.76 -1.95 -14.86
CA TRP A 346 4.00 -0.92 -15.86
C TRP A 346 3.80 -1.41 -17.29
N ASN A 347 4.37 -2.58 -17.61
CA ASN A 347 4.36 -3.10 -18.99
C ASN A 347 3.00 -3.64 -19.42
N HIS A 348 2.24 -4.28 -18.51
CA HIS A 348 0.97 -4.94 -18.85
C HIS A 348 -0.22 -3.97 -18.80
N HIS A 349 -0.35 -3.21 -17.73
CA HIS A 349 -1.57 -2.44 -17.46
C HIS A 349 -1.34 -0.94 -17.32
N ARG A 350 -0.09 -0.48 -17.36
CA ARG A 350 0.29 0.93 -17.13
C ARG A 350 -0.33 1.54 -15.87
N SER A 351 -0.63 0.72 -14.87
CA SER A 351 -1.14 1.19 -13.59
C SER A 351 -0.07 1.98 -12.85
N MET A 352 -0.14 3.32 -12.94
CA MET A 352 0.82 4.20 -12.28
C MET A 352 0.88 3.99 -10.77
N VAL A 353 -0.27 3.69 -10.14
CA VAL A 353 -0.36 3.53 -8.68
C VAL A 353 0.32 2.25 -8.22
N ALA A 354 -0.01 1.10 -8.81
CA ALA A 354 0.63 -0.18 -8.45
C ALA A 354 2.13 -0.14 -8.75
N THR A 355 2.53 0.38 -9.92
CA THR A 355 3.93 0.56 -10.29
C THR A 355 4.68 1.41 -9.27
N ALA A 356 4.14 2.58 -8.90
CA ALA A 356 4.78 3.47 -7.94
C ALA A 356 4.92 2.83 -6.55
N LEU A 357 3.88 2.15 -6.07
CA LEU A 357 3.90 1.51 -4.75
C LEU A 357 4.88 0.34 -4.69
N TYR A 358 4.85 -0.58 -5.67
CA TYR A 358 5.80 -1.70 -5.69
C TYR A 358 7.25 -1.22 -5.90
N ALA A 359 7.48 -0.15 -6.69
CA ALA A 359 8.79 0.47 -6.79
C ALA A 359 9.25 1.04 -5.44
N CYS A 360 8.38 1.76 -4.71
CA CYS A 360 8.70 2.27 -3.38
C CYS A 360 9.03 1.14 -2.39
N LEU A 361 8.23 0.05 -2.38
CA LEU A 361 8.50 -1.14 -1.56
C LEU A 361 9.83 -1.80 -1.96
N GLY A 362 10.13 -1.89 -3.25
CA GLY A 362 11.41 -2.39 -3.76
C GLY A 362 12.59 -1.55 -3.26
N TYR A 363 12.47 -0.23 -3.28
CA TYR A 363 13.52 0.63 -2.75
C TYR A 363 13.64 0.58 -1.23
N MET A 364 12.55 0.41 -0.50
CA MET A 364 12.61 0.18 0.96
C MET A 364 13.36 -1.12 1.28
N ALA A 365 13.07 -2.20 0.56
CA ALA A 365 13.77 -3.47 0.73
C ALA A 365 15.26 -3.35 0.33
N LEU A 366 15.59 -2.59 -0.73
CA LEU A 366 16.97 -2.30 -1.13
C LEU A 366 17.70 -1.48 -0.06
N SER A 367 17.04 -0.50 0.53
CA SER A 367 17.61 0.27 1.66
C SER A 367 17.92 -0.64 2.84
N ALA A 368 17.02 -1.57 3.16
CA ALA A 368 17.26 -2.56 4.22
C ALA A 368 18.44 -3.50 3.89
N ALA A 369 18.58 -3.91 2.62
CA ALA A 369 19.72 -4.71 2.16
C ALA A 369 21.05 -3.95 2.30
N ILE A 370 21.08 -2.69 1.89
CA ILE A 370 22.25 -1.82 2.02
C ILE A 370 22.63 -1.65 3.50
N PHE A 371 21.65 -1.37 4.35
CA PHE A 371 21.88 -1.22 5.79
C PHE A 371 22.40 -2.51 6.44
N ALA A 372 21.91 -3.66 6.00
CA ALA A 372 22.35 -4.96 6.52
C ALA A 372 23.76 -5.36 6.06
N HIS A 373 24.21 -4.86 4.90
CA HIS A 373 25.49 -5.28 4.31
C HIS A 373 26.66 -4.37 4.66
N PHE A 374 26.44 -3.05 4.62
CA PHE A 374 27.53 -2.08 4.77
C PHE A 374 27.61 -1.53 6.21
N PRO A 375 28.80 -1.38 6.77
CA PRO A 375 28.98 -0.78 8.09
C PRO A 375 28.71 0.74 8.06
N SER A 376 28.47 1.31 9.25
CA SER A 376 28.45 2.77 9.41
C SER A 376 29.88 3.34 9.29
N PRO A 377 30.10 4.45 8.56
CA PRO A 377 29.13 5.32 7.89
C PRO A 377 28.87 4.96 6.42
N ASP A 378 29.48 3.92 5.86
CA ASP A 378 29.51 3.65 4.41
C ASP A 378 28.13 3.38 3.82
N PHE A 379 27.21 2.76 4.57
CA PHE A 379 25.86 2.51 4.09
C PHE A 379 25.12 3.80 3.70
N PHE A 380 25.41 4.94 4.33
CA PHE A 380 24.82 6.22 3.94
C PHE A 380 25.23 6.66 2.52
N GLY A 381 26.49 6.40 2.15
CA GLY A 381 26.96 6.64 0.78
C GLY A 381 26.21 5.80 -0.25
N TRP A 382 25.98 4.52 0.04
CA TRP A 382 25.20 3.63 -0.83
C TRP A 382 23.73 4.01 -0.91
N LEU A 383 23.12 4.47 0.19
CA LEU A 383 21.77 5.03 0.17
C LEU A 383 21.69 6.31 -0.69
N ALA A 384 22.73 7.13 -0.70
CA ALA A 384 22.78 8.26 -1.63
C ALA A 384 22.77 7.79 -3.10
N TRP A 385 23.59 6.78 -3.47
CA TRP A 385 23.57 6.19 -4.81
C TRP A 385 22.24 5.55 -5.17
N GLN A 386 21.58 4.90 -4.20
CA GLN A 386 20.22 4.40 -4.39
C GLN A 386 19.24 5.53 -4.74
N SER A 387 19.35 6.69 -4.11
CA SER A 387 18.53 7.87 -4.44
C SER A 387 18.68 8.30 -5.90
N LEU A 388 19.88 8.15 -6.50
CA LEU A 388 20.08 8.38 -7.92
C LEU A 388 19.29 7.37 -8.78
N LEU A 389 19.33 6.09 -8.39
CA LEU A 389 18.56 5.04 -9.06
C LEU A 389 17.05 5.33 -8.97
N VAL A 390 16.56 5.73 -7.78
CA VAL A 390 15.16 6.12 -7.57
C VAL A 390 14.78 7.28 -8.47
N ALA A 391 15.61 8.31 -8.59
CA ALA A 391 15.35 9.46 -9.46
C ALA A 391 15.29 9.04 -10.94
N ALA A 392 16.20 8.18 -11.40
CA ALA A 392 16.24 7.70 -12.78
C ALA A 392 14.98 6.89 -13.14
N THR A 393 14.58 5.97 -12.27
CA THR A 393 13.37 5.16 -12.48
C THR A 393 12.09 5.95 -12.31
N ALA A 394 12.05 6.95 -11.42
CA ALA A 394 10.92 7.87 -11.29
C ALA A 394 10.65 8.64 -12.58
N VAL A 395 11.71 9.05 -13.27
CA VAL A 395 11.61 9.67 -14.61
C VAL A 395 11.11 8.66 -15.65
N TRP A 396 11.59 7.42 -15.59
CA TRP A 396 11.13 6.36 -16.49
C TRP A 396 9.64 6.04 -16.32
N PHE A 397 9.19 5.88 -15.07
CA PHE A 397 7.78 5.63 -14.73
C PHE A 397 6.91 6.90 -14.80
N GLN A 398 7.49 8.05 -15.11
CA GLN A 398 6.80 9.36 -15.16
C GLN A 398 6.04 9.68 -13.85
N SER A 399 6.54 9.19 -12.72
CA SER A 399 5.88 9.32 -11.42
C SER A 399 6.34 10.56 -10.67
N LYS A 400 5.46 11.57 -10.60
CA LYS A 400 5.68 12.80 -9.83
C LYS A 400 5.88 12.52 -8.34
N ILE A 401 5.15 11.52 -7.81
CA ILE A 401 5.16 11.14 -6.38
C ILE A 401 6.55 10.63 -5.99
N ILE A 402 7.13 9.73 -6.80
CA ILE A 402 8.47 9.16 -6.51
C ILE A 402 9.53 10.25 -6.55
N VAL A 403 9.46 11.18 -7.53
CA VAL A 403 10.44 12.28 -7.63
C VAL A 403 10.41 13.18 -6.38
N VAL A 404 9.21 13.57 -5.93
CA VAL A 404 9.05 14.43 -4.74
C VAL A 404 9.46 13.69 -3.47
N ALA A 405 9.02 12.43 -3.31
CA ALA A 405 9.41 11.61 -2.17
C ALA A 405 10.94 11.45 -2.07
N ASN A 406 11.61 11.26 -3.22
CA ASN A 406 13.07 11.11 -3.25
C ASN A 406 13.81 12.34 -2.73
N VAL A 407 13.29 13.56 -2.92
CA VAL A 407 13.89 14.79 -2.35
C VAL A 407 13.90 14.74 -0.82
N PHE A 408 12.75 14.37 -0.22
CA PHE A 408 12.64 14.27 1.24
C PHE A 408 13.48 13.12 1.80
N ILE A 409 13.49 11.98 1.12
CA ILE A 409 14.28 10.81 1.51
C ILE A 409 15.77 11.15 1.43
N TYR A 410 16.25 11.72 0.33
CA TYR A 410 17.64 12.12 0.17
C TYR A 410 18.08 13.12 1.25
N GLY A 411 17.28 14.18 1.48
CA GLY A 411 17.56 15.18 2.51
C GLY A 411 17.52 14.58 3.93
N GLY A 412 16.55 13.70 4.19
CA GLY A 412 16.41 13.01 5.47
C GLY A 412 17.57 12.06 5.76
N ILE A 413 18.02 11.27 4.76
CA ILE A 413 19.19 10.38 4.90
C ILE A 413 20.46 11.19 5.16
N TYR A 414 20.65 12.31 4.46
CA TYR A 414 21.81 13.16 4.69
C TYR A 414 21.78 13.79 6.09
N LEU A 415 20.62 14.28 6.54
CA LEU A 415 20.46 14.81 7.90
C LEU A 415 20.74 13.73 8.95
N LEU A 416 20.23 12.53 8.74
CA LEU A 416 20.46 11.39 9.63
C LEU A 416 21.94 11.01 9.69
N TYR A 417 22.64 11.04 8.55
CA TYR A 417 24.09 10.86 8.49
C TYR A 417 24.83 11.90 9.33
N LEU A 418 24.46 13.18 9.22
CA LEU A 418 25.11 14.25 10.01
C LEU A 418 24.88 14.11 11.51
N LEU A 419 23.75 13.52 11.92
CA LEU A 419 23.38 13.36 13.33
C LEU A 419 23.96 12.09 13.97
N LEU A 420 24.07 11.00 13.21
CA LEU A 420 24.36 9.67 13.75
C LEU A 420 25.74 9.11 13.40
N ALA A 421 26.42 9.68 12.42
CA ALA A 421 27.68 9.12 11.94
C ALA A 421 28.82 10.15 11.96
N PRO A 422 30.06 9.68 12.12
CA PRO A 422 31.23 10.55 11.95
C PRO A 422 31.36 11.02 10.51
N ALA A 423 31.83 12.26 10.32
CA ALA A 423 32.02 12.82 8.99
C ALA A 423 33.06 12.02 8.19
N ALA A 424 32.63 11.39 7.10
CA ALA A 424 33.45 10.61 6.20
C ALA A 424 33.51 11.26 4.81
N GLY A 425 34.70 11.47 4.27
CA GLY A 425 34.88 12.19 3.01
C GLY A 425 34.24 11.51 1.82
N LEU A 426 34.38 10.19 1.70
CA LEU A 426 33.77 9.41 0.60
C LEU A 426 32.24 9.43 0.65
N VAL A 427 31.66 9.43 1.84
CA VAL A 427 30.19 9.52 2.01
C VAL A 427 29.71 10.90 1.57
N ASN A 428 30.34 11.98 2.03
CA ASN A 428 30.00 13.34 1.60
C ASN A 428 30.17 13.53 0.09
N LEU A 429 31.25 12.99 -0.49
CA LEU A 429 31.47 13.03 -1.93
C LEU A 429 30.37 12.28 -2.69
N SER A 430 29.94 11.12 -2.20
CA SER A 430 28.82 10.35 -2.78
C SER A 430 27.53 11.17 -2.79
N PHE A 431 27.16 11.79 -1.66
CA PHE A 431 25.99 12.67 -1.60
C PHE A 431 26.10 13.83 -2.60
N ALA A 432 27.24 14.50 -2.63
CA ALA A 432 27.45 15.63 -3.52
C ALA A 432 27.33 15.25 -5.01
N LEU A 433 27.99 14.16 -5.42
CA LEU A 433 27.93 13.67 -6.80
C LEU A 433 26.53 13.25 -7.20
N VAL A 434 25.84 12.54 -6.32
CA VAL A 434 24.45 12.13 -6.52
C VAL A 434 23.51 13.33 -6.66
N ALA A 435 23.66 14.36 -5.80
CA ALA A 435 22.85 15.56 -5.90
C ALA A 435 23.02 16.27 -7.27
N ILE A 436 24.27 16.40 -7.72
CA ILE A 436 24.56 17.00 -9.06
C ILE A 436 23.97 16.15 -10.17
N ALA A 437 24.14 14.82 -10.11
CA ALA A 437 23.63 13.89 -11.10
C ALA A 437 22.09 13.93 -11.18
N ILE A 438 21.39 13.90 -10.03
CA ILE A 438 19.92 14.02 -10.00
C ILE A 438 19.47 15.37 -10.55
N ALA A 439 20.10 16.47 -10.15
CA ALA A 439 19.80 17.79 -10.67
C ALA A 439 19.94 17.83 -12.21
N ARG A 440 20.93 17.13 -12.75
CA ARG A 440 21.17 17.03 -14.21
C ARG A 440 20.09 16.18 -14.89
N ILE A 441 19.72 15.03 -14.33
CA ILE A 441 18.65 14.17 -14.85
C ILE A 441 17.32 14.93 -14.88
N LEU A 442 16.97 15.62 -13.79
CA LEU A 442 15.74 16.41 -13.71
C LEU A 442 15.73 17.57 -14.71
N ASN A 443 16.89 18.17 -15.01
CA ASN A 443 16.98 19.21 -16.04
C ASN A 443 16.83 18.65 -17.44
N TRP A 444 17.39 17.47 -17.72
CA TRP A 444 17.35 16.86 -19.06
C TRP A 444 15.98 16.30 -19.39
N GLN A 445 15.26 15.79 -18.39
CA GLN A 445 13.97 15.12 -18.57
C GLN A 445 12.76 15.96 -18.08
N GLN A 446 12.93 17.28 -17.95
CA GLN A 446 11.89 18.19 -17.44
C GLN A 446 10.58 18.10 -18.21
N ASP A 447 10.65 17.89 -19.54
CA ASP A 447 9.48 17.84 -20.43
C ASP A 447 8.65 16.56 -20.27
N ARG A 448 9.25 15.48 -19.71
CA ARG A 448 8.56 14.21 -19.48
C ARG A 448 7.77 14.17 -18.17
N LEU A 449 8.10 15.05 -17.22
CA LEU A 449 7.58 14.96 -15.86
C LEU A 449 6.42 15.92 -15.62
N ASP A 450 5.90 16.68 -16.51
CA ASP A 450 4.79 17.64 -16.30
C ASP A 450 4.74 18.19 -14.84
N LEU A 451 5.91 18.51 -14.29
CA LEU A 451 6.15 19.00 -12.94
C LEU A 451 7.09 20.20 -13.00
N LYS A 452 6.86 21.20 -12.14
CA LYS A 452 7.82 22.31 -11.98
C LYS A 452 9.11 21.79 -11.33
N THR A 453 9.97 21.14 -12.12
CA THR A 453 11.22 20.50 -11.65
C THR A 453 12.25 21.51 -11.15
N GLU A 454 12.04 22.80 -11.39
CA GLU A 454 13.01 23.84 -11.05
C GLU A 454 13.31 23.95 -9.55
N LEU A 455 12.29 23.87 -8.69
CA LEU A 455 12.45 23.90 -7.24
C LEU A 455 13.22 22.68 -6.75
N LEU A 456 12.89 21.49 -7.24
CA LEU A 456 13.55 20.23 -6.87
C LEU A 456 15.03 20.24 -7.32
N ARG A 457 15.27 20.70 -8.53
CA ARG A 457 16.64 20.88 -9.05
C ARG A 457 17.46 21.86 -8.21
N ASN A 458 16.85 22.99 -7.80
CA ASN A 458 17.52 23.97 -6.95
C ASN A 458 17.84 23.39 -5.58
N PHE A 459 16.98 22.53 -5.02
CA PHE A 459 17.25 21.82 -3.77
C PHE A 459 18.52 20.97 -3.89
N TYR A 460 18.63 20.11 -4.91
CA TYR A 460 19.80 19.25 -5.10
C TYR A 460 21.08 20.05 -5.36
N LEU A 461 21.00 21.11 -6.16
CA LEU A 461 22.16 21.99 -6.41
C LEU A 461 22.58 22.75 -5.13
N GLY A 462 21.60 23.22 -4.34
CA GLY A 462 21.87 23.85 -3.05
C GLY A 462 22.47 22.87 -2.04
N ALA A 463 21.97 21.64 -1.99
CA ALA A 463 22.54 20.57 -1.19
C ALA A 463 24.01 20.30 -1.58
N ALA A 464 24.31 20.11 -2.86
CA ALA A 464 25.66 19.89 -3.34
C ALA A 464 26.60 21.05 -2.98
N MET A 465 26.12 22.29 -3.09
CA MET A 465 26.89 23.49 -2.74
C MET A 465 27.31 23.53 -1.26
N ILE A 466 26.50 22.96 -0.37
CA ILE A 466 26.80 22.87 1.07
C ILE A 466 27.65 21.62 1.38
N ILE A 467 27.30 20.48 0.79
CA ILE A 467 27.90 19.18 1.07
C ILE A 467 29.37 19.13 0.62
N ILE A 468 29.71 19.72 -0.52
CA ILE A 468 31.08 19.67 -1.04
C ILE A 468 32.06 20.41 -0.12
N PRO A 469 31.88 21.69 0.25
CA PRO A 469 32.75 22.37 1.19
C PRO A 469 32.80 21.66 2.55
N TYR A 470 31.67 21.16 3.06
CA TYR A 470 31.63 20.41 4.32
C TYR A 470 32.45 19.11 4.23
N GLY A 471 32.30 18.33 3.17
CA GLY A 471 33.07 17.12 2.95
C GLY A 471 34.59 17.40 2.82
N LEU A 472 34.97 18.44 2.09
CA LEU A 472 36.36 18.86 1.94
C LEU A 472 36.95 19.32 3.27
N TYR A 473 36.20 20.04 4.09
CA TYR A 473 36.65 20.46 5.43
C TYR A 473 37.02 19.27 6.31
N HIS A 474 36.32 18.15 6.23
CA HIS A 474 36.59 16.95 7.02
C HIS A 474 37.57 15.94 6.38
N THR A 475 37.93 16.13 5.12
CA THR A 475 38.77 15.18 4.37
C THR A 475 40.15 15.69 4.09
N VAL A 476 40.25 17.00 3.84
CA VAL A 476 41.51 17.64 3.44
C VAL A 476 42.24 18.13 4.68
N ALA A 477 43.58 18.05 4.66
CA ALA A 477 44.39 18.60 5.74
C ALA A 477 44.06 20.08 5.96
N PRO A 478 44.03 20.58 7.23
CA PRO A 478 43.55 21.93 7.56
C PRO A 478 44.22 23.06 6.74
N GLY A 479 45.49 22.93 6.39
CA GLY A 479 46.20 23.92 5.59
C GLY A 479 45.81 24.00 4.11
N TRP A 480 45.05 23.01 3.60
CA TRP A 480 44.65 22.92 2.19
C TRP A 480 43.14 23.08 1.98
N VAL A 481 42.36 23.27 3.04
CA VAL A 481 40.89 23.39 2.97
C VAL A 481 40.48 24.58 2.09
N SER A 482 41.05 25.76 2.34
CA SER A 482 40.77 26.98 1.56
C SER A 482 41.10 26.82 0.07
N VAL A 483 42.26 26.20 -0.22
CA VAL A 483 42.66 25.90 -1.60
C VAL A 483 41.67 24.92 -2.26
N SER A 484 41.25 23.88 -1.57
CA SER A 484 40.27 22.92 -2.07
C SER A 484 38.89 23.56 -2.39
N TRP A 485 38.44 24.48 -1.56
CA TRP A 485 37.23 25.27 -1.79
C TRP A 485 37.38 26.22 -2.98
N LEU A 486 38.57 26.81 -3.17
CA LEU A 486 38.89 27.63 -4.33
C LEU A 486 38.84 26.83 -5.63
N VAL A 487 39.44 25.63 -5.63
CA VAL A 487 39.37 24.70 -6.77
C VAL A 487 37.91 24.34 -7.09
N THR A 488 37.10 24.09 -6.05
CA THR A 488 35.68 23.82 -6.21
C THR A 488 34.91 24.99 -6.82
N ALA A 489 35.20 26.23 -6.38
CA ALA A 489 34.63 27.44 -6.95
C ALA A 489 35.02 27.60 -8.43
N GLY A 490 36.29 27.35 -8.77
CA GLY A 490 36.80 27.33 -10.14
C GLY A 490 36.09 26.26 -11.01
N ALA A 491 35.88 25.05 -10.48
CA ALA A 491 35.15 24.00 -11.14
C ALA A 491 33.68 24.41 -11.45
N TYR A 492 33.01 25.08 -10.49
CA TYR A 492 31.65 25.60 -10.76
C TYR A 492 31.65 26.68 -11.85
N PHE A 493 32.64 27.56 -11.92
CA PHE A 493 32.75 28.52 -13.02
C PHE A 493 32.99 27.83 -14.36
N LEU A 494 33.85 26.81 -14.41
CA LEU A 494 34.12 26.02 -15.61
C LEU A 494 32.84 25.31 -16.09
N VAL A 495 32.13 24.62 -15.19
CA VAL A 495 30.85 23.98 -15.47
C VAL A 495 29.82 24.99 -15.95
N SER A 496 29.77 26.20 -15.36
CA SER A 496 28.89 27.28 -15.83
C SER A 496 29.23 27.72 -17.25
N ALA A 497 30.50 27.78 -17.60
CA ALA A 497 30.95 28.16 -18.95
C ALA A 497 30.58 27.07 -19.98
N ILE A 498 30.77 25.80 -19.65
CA ILE A 498 30.46 24.65 -20.53
C ILE A 498 28.94 24.50 -20.72
N LEU A 499 28.18 24.56 -19.66
CA LEU A 499 26.72 24.31 -19.66
C LEU A 499 25.90 25.57 -19.91
N HIS A 500 26.53 26.75 -20.04
CA HIS A 500 25.89 28.07 -20.21
C HIS A 500 24.78 28.34 -19.19
N ASN A 501 24.93 27.84 -17.95
CA ASN A 501 23.88 27.91 -16.93
C ASN A 501 24.30 28.83 -15.77
N ARG A 502 23.50 29.89 -15.55
CA ARG A 502 23.74 30.91 -14.50
C ARG A 502 23.77 30.33 -13.08
N LYS A 503 23.10 29.20 -12.81
CA LYS A 503 23.03 28.60 -11.46
C LYS A 503 24.40 28.14 -10.98
N TYR A 504 25.19 27.48 -11.82
CA TYR A 504 26.55 27.07 -11.46
C TYR A 504 27.47 28.27 -11.22
N ARG A 505 27.27 29.38 -11.91
CA ARG A 505 28.02 30.61 -11.68
C ARG A 505 27.73 31.19 -10.30
N TRP A 506 26.44 31.20 -9.87
CA TRP A 506 26.10 31.61 -8.51
C TRP A 506 26.68 30.67 -7.46
N MET A 507 26.70 29.35 -7.68
CA MET A 507 27.36 28.39 -6.80
C MET A 507 28.87 28.73 -6.65
N GLY A 508 29.55 29.04 -7.76
CA GLY A 508 30.95 29.45 -7.74
C GLY A 508 31.20 30.74 -6.93
N ILE A 509 30.33 31.75 -7.12
CA ILE A 509 30.45 33.05 -6.39
C ILE A 509 30.23 32.82 -4.88
N ILE A 510 29.18 32.06 -4.51
CA ILE A 510 28.87 31.81 -3.09
C ILE A 510 29.99 30.98 -2.43
N THR A 511 30.52 29.96 -3.12
CA THR A 511 31.63 29.15 -2.62
C THR A 511 32.89 30.01 -2.47
N LEU A 512 33.19 30.89 -3.43
CA LEU A 512 34.30 31.83 -3.35
C LEU A 512 34.14 32.77 -2.16
N LEU A 513 32.96 33.35 -1.94
CA LEU A 513 32.67 34.22 -0.81
C LEU A 513 32.87 33.49 0.53
N ALA A 514 32.34 32.24 0.62
CA ALA A 514 32.55 31.40 1.80
C ALA A 514 34.02 31.10 2.03
N THR A 515 34.81 30.88 0.97
CA THR A 515 36.25 30.67 1.06
C THR A 515 36.96 31.93 1.60
N ILE A 516 36.55 33.12 1.13
CA ILE A 516 37.11 34.38 1.64
C ILE A 516 36.88 34.49 3.16
N VAL A 517 35.63 34.26 3.59
CA VAL A 517 35.29 34.30 5.02
C VAL A 517 36.11 33.27 5.81
N TYR A 518 36.26 32.05 5.28
CA TYR A 518 37.03 30.99 5.92
C TYR A 518 38.51 31.37 6.05
N VAL A 519 39.13 31.90 4.98
CA VAL A 519 40.53 32.34 5.02
C VAL A 519 40.74 33.42 6.08
N PHE A 520 39.85 34.43 6.14
CA PHE A 520 40.01 35.53 7.12
C PHE A 520 39.76 35.09 8.55
N ILE A 521 38.79 34.18 8.80
CA ILE A 521 38.44 33.78 10.17
C ILE A 521 39.32 32.63 10.66
N VAL A 522 39.60 31.62 9.82
CA VAL A 522 40.24 30.37 10.22
C VAL A 522 41.71 30.33 9.84
N ASP A 523 42.05 30.55 8.56
CA ASP A 523 43.42 30.40 8.07
C ASP A 523 44.37 31.46 8.68
N LEU A 524 43.93 32.72 8.77
CA LEU A 524 44.72 33.78 9.37
C LEU A 524 44.91 33.63 10.89
N ALA A 525 43.97 32.96 11.58
CA ALA A 525 44.01 32.78 13.02
C ALA A 525 44.74 31.51 13.47
N ARG A 526 44.74 30.41 12.68
CA ARG A 526 45.16 29.08 13.14
C ARG A 526 46.29 28.43 12.36
N LEU A 527 46.58 28.85 11.11
CA LEU A 527 47.58 28.21 10.27
C LEU A 527 49.01 28.72 10.51
N GLU A 528 49.96 27.84 10.24
CA GLU A 528 51.37 28.22 10.14
C GLU A 528 51.60 29.20 9.00
N LEU A 529 52.66 30.02 9.12
CA LEU A 529 52.94 31.12 8.22
C LEU A 529 52.96 30.74 6.74
N ILE A 530 53.50 29.58 6.40
CA ILE A 530 53.60 29.09 5.00
C ILE A 530 52.22 28.85 4.37
N TYR A 531 51.31 28.22 5.12
CA TYR A 531 49.93 27.97 4.65
C TYR A 531 49.11 29.26 4.58
N ARG A 532 49.33 30.18 5.51
CA ARG A 532 48.69 31.50 5.53
C ARG A 532 49.08 32.32 4.29
N ILE A 533 50.35 32.33 3.93
CA ILE A 533 50.86 33.04 2.74
C ILE A 533 50.29 32.38 1.47
N SER A 534 50.38 31.05 1.37
CA SER A 534 49.91 30.33 0.18
C SER A 534 48.42 30.50 -0.04
N SER A 535 47.55 30.33 0.98
CA SER A 535 46.10 30.48 0.85
C SER A 535 45.68 31.89 0.43
N THR A 536 46.34 32.95 1.02
CA THR A 536 46.04 34.35 0.70
C THR A 536 46.48 34.71 -0.73
N LEU A 537 47.64 34.21 -1.16
CA LEU A 537 48.17 34.48 -2.49
C LEU A 537 47.33 33.80 -3.59
N VAL A 538 46.97 32.52 -3.40
CA VAL A 538 46.09 31.78 -4.36
C VAL A 538 44.72 32.42 -4.40
N LEU A 539 44.14 32.82 -3.28
CA LEU A 539 42.87 33.55 -3.23
C LEU A 539 42.95 34.85 -4.04
N GLY A 540 44.02 35.66 -3.86
CA GLY A 540 44.21 36.90 -4.60
C GLY A 540 44.28 36.69 -6.11
N VAL A 541 45.04 35.69 -6.56
CA VAL A 541 45.13 35.34 -8.00
C VAL A 541 43.75 34.93 -8.57
N VAL A 542 43.01 34.06 -7.86
CA VAL A 542 41.68 33.61 -8.32
C VAL A 542 40.67 34.77 -8.40
N LEU A 543 40.69 35.66 -7.40
CA LEU A 543 39.82 36.86 -7.44
C LEU A 543 40.13 37.77 -8.62
N LEU A 544 41.42 37.96 -8.93
CA LEU A 544 41.84 38.74 -10.11
C LEU A 544 41.37 38.07 -11.40
N VAL A 545 41.55 36.76 -11.57
CA VAL A 545 41.11 36.03 -12.77
C VAL A 545 39.58 36.13 -12.96
N VAL A 546 38.83 35.96 -11.89
CA VAL A 546 37.37 36.11 -11.89
C VAL A 546 36.99 37.54 -12.28
N SER A 547 37.59 38.55 -11.64
CA SER A 547 37.33 39.98 -11.96
C SER A 547 37.61 40.31 -13.43
N ILE A 548 38.76 39.89 -13.95
CA ILE A 548 39.14 40.10 -15.37
C ILE A 548 38.15 39.42 -16.32
N SER A 549 37.72 38.20 -15.98
CA SER A 549 36.73 37.46 -16.77
C SER A 549 35.37 38.20 -16.83
N TYR A 550 34.90 38.74 -15.72
CA TYR A 550 33.69 39.58 -15.68
C TYR A 550 33.86 40.89 -16.45
N ALA A 551 34.97 41.55 -16.32
CA ALA A 551 35.25 42.79 -17.04
C ALA A 551 35.28 42.59 -18.59
N ARG A 552 35.84 41.46 -19.05
CA ARG A 552 35.83 41.08 -20.47
C ARG A 552 34.45 40.76 -20.98
N THR A 553 33.60 40.07 -20.20
CA THR A 553 32.22 39.71 -20.59
C THR A 553 31.36 40.98 -20.71
N ARG A 554 31.55 41.98 -19.82
CA ARG A 554 30.83 43.27 -19.87
C ARG A 554 31.19 44.12 -21.09
N LYS A 555 32.41 43.97 -21.61
CA LYS A 555 32.84 44.70 -22.83
C LYS A 555 32.31 44.05 -24.14
N ARG A 556 31.79 42.81 -24.06
CA ARG A 556 31.24 42.08 -25.22
C ARG A 556 29.71 42.10 -25.29
N SER A 557 29.03 42.52 -24.22
CA SER A 557 27.59 42.83 -24.20
C SER A 557 27.38 44.33 -24.33
#